data_7938e22d99aec607557edea8b0bd9007
#
_entry.id   7938e22d99aec607557edea8b0bd9007
#
_cell.length_a   1.000
_cell.length_b   1.000
_cell.length_c   1.000
_cell.angle_alpha   90.00
_cell.angle_beta   90.00
_cell.angle_gamma   90.00
#
_symmetry.space_group_name_H-M   'P 1'
#
loop_
_entity.id
_entity.type
_entity.pdbx_description
1 polymer ?
#
loop_
_entity_poly.entity_id
_entity_poly.type
_entity_poly.pdbx_seq_one_letter_code
_entity_poly.pdbx_strand_id
1 'polypeptide(L)'
;MKKITSLLLSLCLAFSLSVPAFASEKTLQKVNQYTPGQFTDVPDTLWCASNVQSVYEYGLMNGVSDSYFSVNGELTVIQSIVMACRIHANYYGNAIDTTDASVWYQPYVDYAKAHKLVWEADDAYNSPARRETFVTIFSYAMPEEALKVINDVEDGAIPDVAVSAAYAQSVYRFYRAGILTGNDAKGTFGPQATITRGAAAAIISRMADPSLRKSFTLHQQPFEPVPISQLANYKSLKKSMTDSEFQAAYDAARKIIEPLAKKDRTEQLKGIASALRDMVDSGKVAYTTSEPHYNDPYGFFVSGVASCAGCTRATGLCLNMLGIPYEHVNENQYTHQ
;
A
#
# COMPACT_ATOMS: atom_id res chain seq x y z
N MET A 1 36.64 81.19 -29.22
CA MET A 1 37.41 80.00 -29.00
C MET A 1 36.94 79.40 -27.65
N LYS A 2 35.95 78.55 -27.67
CA LYS A 2 35.39 77.93 -26.45
C LYS A 2 35.57 76.42 -26.60
N LYS A 3 36.32 75.79 -25.71
CA LYS A 3 36.52 74.33 -25.61
C LYS A 3 35.31 73.71 -25.00
N ILE A 4 34.69 72.80 -25.72
CA ILE A 4 33.59 71.93 -25.24
C ILE A 4 34.26 70.61 -24.82
N THR A 5 34.32 70.38 -23.51
CA THR A 5 34.70 69.07 -22.93
C THR A 5 33.50 68.17 -22.92
N SER A 6 33.56 67.08 -23.68
CA SER A 6 32.58 66.03 -23.72
C SER A 6 32.77 65.10 -22.51
N LEU A 7 31.77 65.02 -21.65
CA LEU A 7 31.70 64.11 -20.53
C LEU A 7 31.04 62.82 -20.99
N LEU A 8 31.83 61.77 -21.24
CA LEU A 8 31.35 60.41 -21.50
C LEU A 8 30.95 59.75 -20.17
N LEU A 9 29.65 59.65 -19.92
CA LEU A 9 29.08 58.93 -18.79
C LEU A 9 29.03 57.46 -19.16
N SER A 10 29.98 56.65 -18.60
CA SER A 10 30.03 55.21 -18.75
C SER A 10 28.98 54.58 -17.84
N LEU A 11 27.84 54.17 -18.37
CA LEU A 11 26.78 53.43 -17.70
C LEU A 11 27.19 51.95 -17.67
N CYS A 12 27.89 51.51 -16.60
CA CYS A 12 28.08 50.08 -16.31
C CYS A 12 26.75 49.46 -15.89
N LEU A 13 26.04 48.81 -16.81
CA LEU A 13 24.97 47.87 -16.48
C LEU A 13 25.64 46.64 -15.81
N ALA A 14 25.60 46.57 -14.52
CA ALA A 14 25.88 45.36 -13.78
C ALA A 14 24.67 44.41 -13.98
N PHE A 15 24.79 43.51 -14.96
CA PHE A 15 23.94 42.34 -15.02
C PHE A 15 24.30 41.45 -13.85
N SER A 16 23.59 41.56 -12.75
CA SER A 16 23.60 40.55 -11.70
C SER A 16 22.93 39.29 -12.27
N LEU A 17 23.73 38.39 -12.82
CA LEU A 17 23.34 37.02 -13.06
C LEU A 17 23.01 36.41 -11.69
N SER A 18 21.73 36.47 -11.31
CA SER A 18 21.21 35.63 -10.23
C SER A 18 21.29 34.19 -10.76
N VAL A 19 22.42 33.54 -10.51
CA VAL A 19 22.52 32.08 -10.62
C VAL A 19 21.52 31.57 -9.61
N PRO A 20 20.47 30.82 -10.01
CA PRO A 20 19.63 30.18 -9.04
C PRO A 20 20.54 29.28 -8.22
N ALA A 21 20.68 29.55 -6.93
CA ALA A 21 21.32 28.64 -6.01
C ALA A 21 20.45 27.36 -6.04
N PHE A 22 20.88 26.39 -6.84
CA PHE A 22 20.35 25.04 -6.69
C PHE A 22 20.71 24.64 -5.26
N ALA A 23 19.72 24.65 -4.37
CA ALA A 23 19.90 24.11 -3.05
C ALA A 23 20.45 22.70 -3.24
N SER A 24 21.69 22.47 -2.82
CA SER A 24 22.31 21.15 -2.86
C SER A 24 21.32 20.17 -2.21
N GLU A 25 20.92 19.15 -2.95
CA GLU A 25 20.05 18.12 -2.38
C GLU A 25 20.72 17.57 -1.13
N LYS A 26 20.04 17.70 0.00
CA LYS A 26 20.56 17.24 1.28
C LYS A 26 20.60 15.70 1.24
N THR A 27 21.80 15.15 1.30
CA THR A 27 22.06 13.71 1.24
C THR A 27 22.53 13.20 2.60
N LEU A 28 22.17 11.96 2.92
CA LEU A 28 22.68 11.29 4.11
C LEU A 28 24.21 11.10 4.00
N GLN A 29 24.89 11.11 5.13
CA GLN A 29 26.33 10.95 5.19
C GLN A 29 26.69 9.50 5.55
N LYS A 30 27.66 8.91 4.82
CA LYS A 30 28.24 7.62 5.19
C LYS A 30 29.17 7.82 6.38
N VAL A 31 29.04 6.97 7.39
CA VAL A 31 29.77 7.06 8.66
C VAL A 31 30.60 5.81 8.97
N ASN A 32 30.34 4.70 8.22
CA ASN A 32 31.08 3.44 8.36
C ASN A 32 31.67 3.02 7.02
N GLN A 33 32.65 2.14 7.07
CA GLN A 33 33.21 1.46 5.90
C GLN A 33 32.84 -0.03 5.95
N TYR A 34 32.18 -0.54 4.90
CA TYR A 34 31.87 -1.94 4.76
C TYR A 34 33.05 -2.72 4.16
N THR A 35 33.35 -3.88 4.72
CA THR A 35 34.36 -4.79 4.18
C THR A 35 33.66 -5.99 3.52
N PRO A 36 33.97 -6.31 2.24
CA PRO A 36 33.38 -7.50 1.61
C PRO A 36 33.56 -8.76 2.45
N GLY A 37 32.48 -9.53 2.63
CA GLY A 37 32.46 -10.71 3.51
C GLY A 37 32.36 -10.40 5.01
N GLN A 38 32.17 -9.15 5.42
CA GLN A 38 32.02 -8.77 6.83
C GLN A 38 30.92 -9.57 7.52
N PHE A 39 29.78 -9.78 6.86
CA PHE A 39 28.68 -10.60 7.39
C PHE A 39 28.62 -11.94 6.67
N THR A 40 28.84 -13.02 7.40
CA THR A 40 28.91 -14.39 6.84
C THR A 40 27.60 -14.88 6.24
N ASP A 41 26.46 -14.33 6.68
CA ASP A 41 25.12 -14.63 6.15
C ASP A 41 24.69 -13.70 5.00
N VAL A 42 25.63 -12.83 4.51
CA VAL A 42 25.38 -11.89 3.42
C VAL A 42 26.43 -12.11 2.30
N PRO A 43 26.40 -13.24 1.60
CA PRO A 43 27.26 -13.44 0.44
C PRO A 43 26.89 -12.43 -0.66
N ASP A 44 27.86 -12.05 -1.49
CA ASP A 44 27.69 -11.03 -2.56
C ASP A 44 26.56 -11.37 -3.55
N THR A 45 26.22 -12.66 -3.68
CA THR A 45 25.11 -13.14 -4.52
C THR A 45 23.73 -13.01 -3.89
N LEU A 46 23.66 -12.61 -2.60
CA LEU A 46 22.39 -12.47 -1.91
C LEU A 46 21.63 -11.26 -2.47
N TRP A 47 20.33 -11.42 -2.68
CA TRP A 47 19.46 -10.40 -3.27
C TRP A 47 19.52 -9.01 -2.60
N CYS A 48 19.84 -8.96 -1.31
CA CYS A 48 19.95 -7.73 -0.53
C CYS A 48 21.37 -7.34 -0.13
N ALA A 49 22.41 -8.01 -0.66
CA ALA A 49 23.79 -7.76 -0.25
C ALA A 49 24.19 -6.29 -0.37
N SER A 50 23.93 -5.67 -1.52
CA SER A 50 24.20 -4.23 -1.75
C SER A 50 23.40 -3.31 -0.84
N ASN A 51 22.18 -3.73 -0.46
CA ASN A 51 21.35 -2.96 0.47
C ASN A 51 21.90 -3.03 1.90
N VAL A 52 22.36 -4.23 2.32
CA VAL A 52 23.01 -4.42 3.63
C VAL A 52 24.30 -3.60 3.73
N GLN A 53 25.13 -3.64 2.70
CA GLN A 53 26.31 -2.76 2.63
C GLN A 53 25.93 -1.31 2.79
N SER A 54 24.96 -0.82 2.00
CA SER A 54 24.51 0.56 2.03
C SER A 54 24.03 1.00 3.42
N VAL A 55 23.10 0.25 4.05
CA VAL A 55 22.57 0.63 5.36
C VAL A 55 23.63 0.60 6.46
N TYR A 56 24.64 -0.27 6.35
CA TYR A 56 25.76 -0.30 7.25
C TYR A 56 26.66 0.92 7.06
N GLU A 57 27.01 1.26 5.83
CA GLU A 57 27.84 2.42 5.52
C GLU A 57 27.22 3.74 6.00
N TYR A 58 25.91 3.88 5.88
CA TYR A 58 25.18 5.06 6.43
C TYR A 58 24.97 5.00 7.96
N GLY A 59 25.40 3.94 8.64
CA GLY A 59 25.21 3.79 10.09
C GLY A 59 23.74 3.54 10.51
N LEU A 60 22.88 3.14 9.57
CA LEU A 60 21.45 2.99 9.80
C LEU A 60 21.08 1.63 10.37
N MET A 61 21.81 0.59 9.94
CA MET A 61 21.69 -0.78 10.48
C MET A 61 23.08 -1.39 10.70
N ASN A 62 23.22 -2.09 11.82
CA ASN A 62 24.41 -2.89 12.14
C ASN A 62 24.07 -4.38 12.05
N GLY A 63 25.07 -5.26 12.11
CA GLY A 63 24.88 -6.67 12.36
C GLY A 63 24.26 -6.94 13.75
N VAL A 64 23.74 -8.12 13.95
CA VAL A 64 23.38 -8.61 15.30
C VAL A 64 24.63 -9.07 16.08
N SER A 65 25.74 -9.26 15.34
CA SER A 65 27.12 -9.38 15.83
C SER A 65 28.06 -8.78 14.79
N ASP A 66 29.37 -8.79 15.08
CA ASP A 66 30.39 -8.25 14.17
C ASP A 66 30.43 -8.98 12.81
N SER A 67 30.04 -10.26 12.78
CA SER A 67 30.12 -11.11 11.59
C SER A 67 28.77 -11.67 11.12
N TYR A 68 27.66 -11.26 11.70
CA TYR A 68 26.35 -11.81 11.36
C TYR A 68 25.27 -10.71 11.29
N PHE A 69 24.62 -10.58 10.15
CA PHE A 69 23.58 -9.55 9.93
C PHE A 69 22.18 -10.03 10.34
N SER A 70 21.92 -11.33 10.23
CA SER A 70 20.60 -11.96 10.46
C SER A 70 19.56 -11.50 9.44
N VAL A 71 19.83 -11.71 8.14
CA VAL A 71 18.99 -11.25 7.02
C VAL A 71 17.52 -11.63 7.17
N ASN A 72 17.25 -12.87 7.61
CA ASN A 72 15.90 -13.42 7.81
C ASN A 72 15.31 -13.15 9.21
N GLY A 73 16.06 -12.50 10.09
CA GLY A 73 15.58 -12.13 11.41
C GLY A 73 14.49 -11.07 11.31
N GLU A 74 13.43 -11.23 12.08
CA GLU A 74 12.35 -10.23 12.16
C GLU A 74 12.77 -9.02 12.99
N LEU A 75 12.25 -7.86 12.64
CA LEU A 75 12.43 -6.63 13.41
C LEU A 75 11.28 -6.45 14.39
N THR A 76 11.60 -5.90 15.56
CA THR A 76 10.59 -5.40 16.49
C THR A 76 10.19 -3.96 16.15
N VAL A 77 9.07 -3.51 16.71
CA VAL A 77 8.61 -2.12 16.57
C VAL A 77 9.68 -1.15 17.07
N ILE A 78 10.28 -1.42 18.24
CA ILE A 78 11.30 -0.52 18.78
C ILE A 78 12.57 -0.47 17.92
N GLN A 79 12.99 -1.58 17.32
CA GLN A 79 14.11 -1.57 16.39
C GLN A 79 13.81 -0.73 15.15
N SER A 80 12.56 -0.75 14.67
CA SER A 80 12.11 0.08 13.56
C SER A 80 12.16 1.58 13.91
N ILE A 81 11.73 1.95 15.14
CA ILE A 81 11.82 3.32 15.66
C ILE A 81 13.27 3.78 15.72
N VAL A 82 14.16 2.96 16.29
CA VAL A 82 15.60 3.28 16.37
C VAL A 82 16.21 3.59 14.99
N MET A 83 15.91 2.76 13.99
CA MET A 83 16.40 2.97 12.63
C MET A 83 15.81 4.23 11.98
N ALA A 84 14.53 4.51 12.17
CA ALA A 84 13.89 5.73 11.69
C ALA A 84 14.51 6.98 12.34
N CYS A 85 14.81 6.94 13.63
CA CYS A 85 15.53 8.00 14.33
C CYS A 85 16.93 8.23 13.75
N ARG A 86 17.65 7.15 13.42
CA ARG A 86 18.99 7.27 12.80
C ARG A 86 18.93 7.92 11.42
N ILE A 87 17.95 7.56 10.59
CA ILE A 87 17.73 8.24 9.30
C ILE A 87 17.44 9.71 9.53
N HIS A 88 16.49 10.03 10.40
CA HIS A 88 16.10 11.39 10.68
C HIS A 88 17.29 12.22 11.22
N ALA A 89 18.02 11.69 12.20
CA ALA A 89 19.16 12.35 12.78
C ALA A 89 20.28 12.60 11.74
N ASN A 90 20.60 11.59 10.92
CA ASN A 90 21.59 11.75 9.85
C ASN A 90 21.14 12.79 8.82
N TYR A 91 19.88 12.74 8.39
CA TYR A 91 19.34 13.69 7.40
C TYR A 91 19.35 15.13 7.91
N TYR A 92 18.99 15.37 9.18
CA TYR A 92 18.93 16.72 9.75
C TYR A 92 20.24 17.17 10.40
N GLY A 93 21.23 16.29 10.52
CA GLY A 93 22.50 16.57 11.19
C GLY A 93 22.35 16.65 12.71
N ASN A 94 21.37 15.95 13.28
CA ASN A 94 21.15 15.89 14.72
C ASN A 94 22.00 14.78 15.35
N ALA A 95 22.32 14.92 16.64
CA ALA A 95 22.92 13.88 17.45
C ALA A 95 21.85 13.26 18.37
N ILE A 96 21.96 11.96 18.62
CA ILE A 96 21.19 11.26 19.64
C ILE A 96 22.18 10.78 20.68
N ASP A 97 22.12 11.38 21.86
CA ASP A 97 22.98 10.98 22.97
C ASP A 97 22.46 9.67 23.59
N THR A 98 23.25 8.63 23.48
CA THR A 98 22.95 7.30 24.02
C THR A 98 23.85 6.92 25.21
N THR A 99 24.66 7.86 25.68
CA THR A 99 25.50 7.66 26.86
C THR A 99 24.63 7.59 28.12
N ASP A 100 25.00 6.74 29.05
CA ASP A 100 24.35 6.58 30.36
C ASP A 100 22.86 6.16 30.34
N ALA A 101 22.35 5.68 29.19
CA ALA A 101 20.98 5.21 29.11
C ALA A 101 20.77 3.89 29.86
N SER A 102 19.93 3.88 30.90
CA SER A 102 19.56 2.68 31.65
C SER A 102 18.78 1.68 30.79
N VAL A 103 18.05 2.17 29.81
CA VAL A 103 17.33 1.39 28.79
C VAL A 103 17.87 1.81 27.43
N TRP A 104 18.49 0.90 26.70
CA TRP A 104 19.24 1.18 25.46
C TRP A 104 18.48 1.94 24.39
N TYR A 105 17.16 1.78 24.32
CA TYR A 105 16.33 2.44 23.31
C TYR A 105 15.67 3.75 23.79
N GLN A 106 15.71 4.05 25.09
CA GLN A 106 15.01 5.20 25.64
C GLN A 106 15.41 6.53 24.95
N PRO A 107 16.70 6.82 24.70
CA PRO A 107 17.08 8.04 23.98
C PRO A 107 16.46 8.17 22.59
N TYR A 108 16.27 7.04 21.89
CA TYR A 108 15.61 7.03 20.59
C TYR A 108 14.12 7.28 20.71
N VAL A 109 13.46 6.73 21.74
CA VAL A 109 12.03 6.99 21.98
C VAL A 109 11.80 8.46 22.30
N ASP A 110 12.64 9.05 23.15
CA ASP A 110 12.55 10.46 23.50
C ASP A 110 12.80 11.36 22.26
N TYR A 111 13.79 11.01 21.47
CA TYR A 111 14.06 11.66 20.18
C TYR A 111 12.87 11.54 19.22
N ALA A 112 12.31 10.34 19.07
CA ALA A 112 11.17 10.10 18.20
C ALA A 112 9.93 10.91 18.59
N LYS A 113 9.64 11.00 19.91
CA LYS A 113 8.56 11.84 20.44
C LYS A 113 8.81 13.32 20.18
N ALA A 114 10.02 13.81 20.47
CA ALA A 114 10.41 15.20 20.26
C ALA A 114 10.29 15.66 18.80
N HIS A 115 10.58 14.76 17.87
CA HIS A 115 10.53 15.01 16.42
C HIS A 115 9.28 14.47 15.73
N LYS A 116 8.27 14.00 16.48
CA LYS A 116 6.98 13.50 15.96
C LYS A 116 7.11 12.35 14.95
N LEU A 117 8.08 11.46 15.16
CA LEU A 117 8.26 10.25 14.35
C LEU A 117 7.33 9.11 14.80
N VAL A 118 6.87 9.15 16.04
CA VAL A 118 5.91 8.19 16.62
C VAL A 118 4.90 8.95 17.48
N TRP A 119 3.70 8.39 17.63
CA TRP A 119 2.65 9.03 18.42
C TRP A 119 2.52 8.43 19.79
N GLU A 120 2.21 7.20 19.92
CA GLU A 120 2.11 6.49 21.20
C GLU A 120 2.06 4.99 20.92
N ALA A 121 2.88 4.19 21.57
CA ALA A 121 2.65 2.75 21.71
C ALA A 121 3.71 2.13 22.62
N ASP A 122 3.56 2.31 23.91
CA ASP A 122 4.51 1.72 24.86
C ASP A 122 4.37 0.18 24.96
N ASP A 123 3.18 -0.37 24.74
CA ASP A 123 2.91 -1.80 24.93
C ASP A 123 3.38 -2.70 23.79
N ALA A 124 3.67 -2.17 22.62
CA ALA A 124 4.01 -2.94 21.41
C ALA A 124 5.51 -2.95 21.05
N TYR A 125 6.38 -2.30 21.82
CA TYR A 125 7.80 -2.10 21.44
C TYR A 125 8.55 -3.40 21.12
N ASN A 126 8.30 -4.46 21.86
CA ASN A 126 8.96 -5.76 21.66
C ASN A 126 8.21 -6.70 20.71
N SER A 127 7.05 -6.27 20.19
CA SER A 127 6.29 -7.06 19.22
C SER A 127 6.97 -7.02 17.86
N PRO A 128 6.85 -8.09 17.04
CA PRO A 128 7.30 -8.05 15.66
C PRO A 128 6.65 -6.91 14.89
N ALA A 129 7.45 -6.15 14.16
CA ALA A 129 6.96 -5.04 13.35
C ALA A 129 6.26 -5.58 12.10
N ARG A 130 4.98 -5.20 11.91
CA ARG A 130 4.29 -5.42 10.65
C ARG A 130 4.79 -4.44 9.60
N ARG A 131 4.72 -4.81 8.33
CA ARG A 131 5.17 -3.95 7.23
C ARG A 131 4.43 -2.62 7.18
N GLU A 132 3.12 -2.60 7.48
CA GLU A 132 2.33 -1.37 7.58
C GLU A 132 2.86 -0.44 8.68
N THR A 133 3.15 -0.98 9.86
CA THR A 133 3.71 -0.22 10.99
C THR A 133 5.09 0.32 10.66
N PHE A 134 5.95 -0.53 10.10
CA PHE A 134 7.30 -0.15 9.68
C PHE A 134 7.26 1.02 8.69
N VAL A 135 6.49 0.90 7.60
CA VAL A 135 6.41 1.94 6.56
C VAL A 135 5.79 3.23 7.11
N THR A 136 4.80 3.13 8.00
CA THR A 136 4.21 4.30 8.65
C THR A 136 5.26 5.05 9.47
N ILE A 137 6.04 4.38 10.33
CA ILE A 137 7.11 4.99 11.14
C ILE A 137 8.13 5.68 10.21
N PHE A 138 8.59 5.00 9.18
CA PHE A 138 9.60 5.52 8.27
C PHE A 138 9.11 6.67 7.38
N SER A 139 7.81 6.77 7.13
CA SER A 139 7.24 7.87 6.34
C SER A 139 7.41 9.25 6.98
N TYR A 140 7.68 9.30 8.28
CA TYR A 140 7.97 10.53 9.03
C TYR A 140 9.47 10.80 9.19
N ALA A 141 10.34 9.84 8.84
CA ALA A 141 11.79 9.96 9.06
C ALA A 141 12.47 10.96 8.12
N MET A 142 11.85 11.27 6.99
CA MET A 142 12.36 12.23 6.00
C MET A 142 11.23 13.13 5.48
N PRO A 143 11.54 14.37 5.09
CA PRO A 143 10.55 15.28 4.54
C PRO A 143 10.10 14.82 3.14
N GLU A 144 8.98 15.35 2.69
CA GLU A 144 8.37 14.97 1.41
C GLU A 144 9.29 15.25 0.23
N GLU A 145 10.00 16.36 0.28
CA GLU A 145 10.92 16.79 -0.77
C GLU A 145 12.08 15.81 -0.99
N ALA A 146 12.47 15.07 0.04
CA ALA A 146 13.50 14.03 -0.05
C ALA A 146 12.96 12.72 -0.69
N LEU A 147 11.65 12.56 -0.76
CA LEU A 147 10.97 11.37 -1.28
C LEU A 147 10.31 11.65 -2.63
N LYS A 148 11.09 12.21 -3.57
CA LYS A 148 10.60 12.59 -4.92
C LYS A 148 9.89 11.43 -5.59
N VAL A 149 8.78 11.74 -6.22
CA VAL A 149 8.02 10.80 -7.07
C VAL A 149 8.83 10.50 -8.33
N ILE A 150 9.06 9.22 -8.58
CA ILE A 150 9.73 8.71 -9.79
C ILE A 150 8.87 7.67 -10.52
N ASN A 151 7.81 7.16 -9.89
CA ASN A 151 6.94 6.12 -10.42
C ASN A 151 5.51 6.63 -10.58
N ASP A 152 4.86 6.20 -11.66
CA ASP A 152 3.43 6.35 -11.85
C ASP A 152 2.71 5.17 -11.16
N VAL A 153 2.07 5.46 -10.03
CA VAL A 153 1.31 4.49 -9.22
C VAL A 153 -0.05 5.08 -8.92
N GLU A 154 -1.07 4.55 -9.58
CA GLU A 154 -2.46 4.96 -9.39
C GLU A 154 -2.99 4.57 -7.99
N ASP A 155 -3.87 5.40 -7.43
CA ASP A 155 -4.59 5.03 -6.22
C ASP A 155 -5.43 3.76 -6.48
N GLY A 156 -5.36 2.78 -5.58
CA GLY A 156 -6.01 1.48 -5.74
C GLY A 156 -5.25 0.48 -6.64
N ALA A 157 -4.07 0.84 -7.14
CA ALA A 157 -3.24 -0.07 -7.94
C ALA A 157 -2.51 -1.13 -7.11
N ILE A 158 -2.30 -0.90 -5.81
CA ILE A 158 -1.69 -1.88 -4.91
C ILE A 158 -2.79 -2.84 -4.44
N PRO A 159 -2.73 -4.15 -4.78
CA PRO A 159 -3.88 -5.05 -4.67
C PRO A 159 -4.44 -5.24 -3.27
N ASP A 160 -3.57 -5.19 -2.26
CA ASP A 160 -3.88 -5.47 -0.85
C ASP A 160 -3.80 -4.23 0.05
N VAL A 161 -3.83 -3.03 -0.53
CA VAL A 161 -3.83 -1.75 0.19
C VAL A 161 -5.07 -0.94 -0.21
N ALA A 162 -6.12 -1.03 0.60
CA ALA A 162 -7.28 -0.17 0.44
C ALA A 162 -6.87 1.30 0.60
N VAL A 163 -7.32 2.17 -0.31
CA VAL A 163 -6.98 3.61 -0.27
C VAL A 163 -7.45 4.27 1.04
N SER A 164 -8.50 3.74 1.66
CA SER A 164 -9.04 4.19 2.95
C SER A 164 -8.26 3.69 4.18
N ALA A 165 -7.28 2.78 4.00
CA ALA A 165 -6.50 2.28 5.12
C ALA A 165 -5.63 3.40 5.73
N ALA A 166 -5.50 3.44 7.06
CA ALA A 166 -4.75 4.47 7.77
C ALA A 166 -3.29 4.60 7.32
N TYR A 167 -2.68 3.48 6.89
CA TYR A 167 -1.30 3.42 6.41
C TYR A 167 -1.17 3.64 4.88
N ALA A 168 -2.28 3.74 4.14
CA ALA A 168 -2.26 3.76 2.67
C ALA A 168 -1.40 4.91 2.13
N GLN A 169 -1.56 6.12 2.65
CA GLN A 169 -0.80 7.29 2.19
C GLN A 169 0.71 7.06 2.28
N SER A 170 1.20 6.49 3.38
CA SER A 170 2.62 6.17 3.58
C SER A 170 3.10 5.13 2.57
N VAL A 171 2.31 4.08 2.34
CA VAL A 171 2.63 3.02 1.39
C VAL A 171 2.67 3.55 -0.04
N TYR A 172 1.63 4.25 -0.51
CA TYR A 172 1.60 4.83 -1.86
C TYR A 172 2.73 5.82 -2.10
N ARG A 173 3.06 6.66 -1.10
CA ARG A 173 4.20 7.57 -1.15
C ARG A 173 5.51 6.82 -1.40
N PHE A 174 5.74 5.71 -0.70
CA PHE A 174 6.96 4.90 -0.86
C PHE A 174 7.02 4.15 -2.19
N TYR A 175 5.89 3.68 -2.71
CA TYR A 175 5.83 3.12 -4.06
C TYR A 175 6.14 4.18 -5.12
N ARG A 176 5.52 5.35 -5.03
CA ARG A 176 5.77 6.47 -5.94
C ARG A 176 7.21 6.98 -5.89
N ALA A 177 7.84 6.93 -4.74
CA ALA A 177 9.26 7.26 -4.59
C ALA A 177 10.23 6.14 -5.01
N GLY A 178 9.75 4.97 -5.43
CA GLY A 178 10.59 3.83 -5.80
C GLY A 178 11.31 3.15 -4.64
N ILE A 179 10.86 3.41 -3.41
CA ILE A 179 11.39 2.81 -2.18
C ILE A 179 10.79 1.43 -1.97
N LEU A 180 9.49 1.28 -2.18
CA LEU A 180 8.77 0.00 -2.22
C LEU A 180 8.50 -0.42 -3.66
N THR A 181 8.48 -1.74 -3.90
CA THR A 181 8.19 -2.32 -5.22
C THR A 181 7.12 -3.41 -5.19
N GLY A 182 6.65 -3.78 -4.00
CA GLY A 182 5.83 -4.97 -3.78
C GLY A 182 6.64 -6.25 -3.66
N ASN A 183 5.94 -7.34 -3.34
CA ASN A 183 6.51 -8.67 -3.12
C ASN A 183 6.38 -9.56 -4.37
N ASP A 184 5.61 -9.13 -5.36
CA ASP A 184 5.33 -9.85 -6.60
C ASP A 184 5.17 -8.88 -7.79
N ALA A 185 4.96 -9.43 -8.98
CA ALA A 185 4.76 -8.66 -10.20
C ALA A 185 3.47 -7.80 -10.20
N LYS A 186 2.51 -8.08 -9.30
CA LYS A 186 1.29 -7.28 -9.14
C LYS A 186 1.49 -6.09 -8.19
N GLY A 187 2.65 -6.01 -7.55
CA GLY A 187 2.93 -4.96 -6.57
C GLY A 187 2.25 -5.18 -5.22
N THR A 188 1.99 -6.43 -4.82
CA THR A 188 1.38 -6.76 -3.51
C THR A 188 2.29 -6.32 -2.36
N PHE A 189 1.75 -5.58 -1.41
CA PHE A 189 2.51 -5.00 -0.29
C PHE A 189 2.70 -5.94 0.89
N GLY A 190 1.66 -6.69 1.29
CA GLY A 190 1.66 -7.56 2.47
C GLY A 190 1.62 -6.78 3.80
N PRO A 191 0.62 -5.92 4.06
CA PRO A 191 0.61 -5.01 5.21
C PRO A 191 0.74 -5.72 6.56
N GLN A 192 0.11 -6.88 6.72
CA GLN A 192 0.08 -7.64 7.97
C GLN A 192 1.28 -8.58 8.16
N ALA A 193 2.09 -8.79 7.13
CA ALA A 193 3.31 -9.59 7.25
C ALA A 193 4.34 -8.89 8.13
N THR A 194 5.11 -9.66 8.89
CA THR A 194 6.26 -9.14 9.62
C THR A 194 7.38 -8.74 8.66
N ILE A 195 8.21 -7.79 9.06
CA ILE A 195 9.33 -7.33 8.23
C ILE A 195 10.64 -7.97 8.69
N THR A 196 11.37 -8.57 7.74
CA THR A 196 12.71 -9.09 8.00
C THR A 196 13.77 -7.98 7.88
N ARG A 197 14.93 -8.21 8.51
CA ARG A 197 16.06 -7.27 8.47
C ARG A 197 16.58 -7.04 7.04
N GLY A 198 16.58 -8.08 6.19
CA GLY A 198 16.94 -7.93 4.78
C GLY A 198 15.95 -7.08 3.99
N ALA A 199 14.64 -7.27 4.23
CA ALA A 199 13.60 -6.45 3.61
C ALA A 199 13.68 -4.99 4.08
N ALA A 200 13.92 -4.78 5.37
CA ALA A 200 14.13 -3.45 5.93
C ALA A 200 15.38 -2.77 5.33
N ALA A 201 16.49 -3.50 5.20
CA ALA A 201 17.70 -2.99 4.58
C ALA A 201 17.44 -2.49 3.14
N ALA A 202 16.63 -3.21 2.36
CA ALA A 202 16.26 -2.79 1.01
C ALA A 202 15.41 -1.50 0.99
N ILE A 203 14.51 -1.32 1.94
CA ILE A 203 13.69 -0.09 2.05
C ILE A 203 14.56 1.08 2.52
N ILE A 204 15.31 0.88 3.61
CA ILE A 204 16.14 1.91 4.23
C ILE A 204 17.23 2.40 3.29
N SER A 205 17.90 1.49 2.57
CA SER A 205 18.94 1.88 1.61
C SER A 205 18.42 2.76 0.48
N ARG A 206 17.19 2.49 -0.02
CA ARG A 206 16.54 3.33 -1.04
C ARG A 206 16.06 4.67 -0.50
N MET A 207 15.81 4.77 0.79
CA MET A 207 15.58 6.06 1.44
C MET A 207 16.87 6.86 1.53
N ALA A 208 17.97 6.21 1.94
CA ALA A 208 19.25 6.85 2.16
C ALA A 208 19.95 7.25 0.86
N ASP A 209 19.84 6.42 -0.18
CA ASP A 209 20.47 6.61 -1.48
C ASP A 209 19.43 6.58 -2.62
N PRO A 210 19.07 7.74 -3.16
CA PRO A 210 18.13 7.82 -4.28
C PRO A 210 18.53 7.02 -5.53
N SER A 211 19.81 6.75 -5.74
CA SER A 211 20.28 5.96 -6.88
C SER A 211 19.85 4.48 -6.82
N LEU A 212 19.50 3.98 -5.63
CA LEU A 212 19.03 2.62 -5.42
C LEU A 212 17.52 2.45 -5.63
N ARG A 213 16.78 3.55 -5.79
CA ARG A 213 15.34 3.54 -6.01
C ARG A 213 14.99 2.82 -7.30
N LYS A 214 13.82 2.20 -7.33
CA LYS A 214 13.37 1.38 -8.45
C LYS A 214 12.33 2.11 -9.27
N SER A 215 12.54 2.18 -10.58
CA SER A 215 11.55 2.74 -11.51
C SER A 215 10.64 1.64 -12.03
N PHE A 216 9.33 1.86 -11.97
CA PHE A 216 8.28 0.99 -12.48
C PHE A 216 6.98 1.78 -12.63
N THR A 217 5.98 1.16 -13.26
CA THR A 217 4.62 1.68 -13.36
C THR A 217 3.65 0.67 -12.78
N LEU A 218 2.67 1.14 -12.02
CA LEU A 218 1.65 0.28 -11.43
C LEU A 218 0.27 0.93 -11.62
N HIS A 219 -0.49 0.38 -12.56
CA HIS A 219 -1.86 0.80 -12.83
C HIS A 219 -2.86 -0.11 -12.12
N GLN A 220 -4.05 0.43 -11.89
CA GLN A 220 -5.14 -0.39 -11.39
C GLN A 220 -5.37 -1.56 -12.34
N GLN A 221 -5.32 -2.77 -11.80
CA GLN A 221 -5.77 -3.93 -12.57
C GLN A 221 -7.28 -3.81 -12.77
N PRO A 222 -7.78 -4.11 -13.98
CA PRO A 222 -9.22 -4.28 -14.19
C PRO A 222 -9.78 -5.26 -13.15
N PHE A 223 -10.93 -4.93 -12.61
CA PHE A 223 -11.62 -5.87 -11.73
C PHE A 223 -12.04 -7.11 -12.54
N GLU A 224 -11.56 -8.26 -12.12
CA GLU A 224 -12.01 -9.54 -12.65
C GLU A 224 -12.82 -10.27 -11.57
N PRO A 225 -14.12 -10.45 -11.76
CA PRO A 225 -14.93 -11.20 -10.81
C PRO A 225 -14.51 -12.66 -10.76
N VAL A 226 -14.81 -13.35 -9.66
CA VAL A 226 -14.58 -14.79 -9.55
C VAL A 226 -15.24 -15.50 -10.75
N PRO A 227 -14.49 -16.24 -11.58
CA PRO A 227 -15.03 -16.86 -12.79
C PRO A 227 -16.12 -17.87 -12.47
N ILE A 228 -17.05 -18.06 -13.40
CA ILE A 228 -18.19 -18.98 -13.24
C ILE A 228 -17.74 -20.38 -12.77
N SER A 229 -16.63 -20.89 -13.31
CA SER A 229 -16.08 -22.21 -12.96
C SER A 229 -15.57 -22.32 -11.51
N GLN A 230 -15.36 -21.19 -10.83
CA GLN A 230 -14.82 -21.11 -9.47
C GLN A 230 -15.84 -20.54 -8.47
N LEU A 231 -17.07 -20.23 -8.90
CA LEU A 231 -18.11 -19.74 -8.00
C LEU A 231 -18.42 -20.79 -6.92
N ALA A 232 -18.35 -20.39 -5.66
CA ALA A 232 -18.93 -21.16 -4.58
C ALA A 232 -20.44 -21.31 -4.83
N ASN A 233 -21.05 -22.39 -4.38
CA ASN A 233 -22.49 -22.63 -4.55
C ASN A 233 -23.02 -22.61 -6.01
N TYR A 234 -22.14 -22.79 -7.03
CA TYR A 234 -22.48 -22.74 -8.45
C TYR A 234 -23.75 -23.52 -8.78
N LYS A 235 -23.88 -24.78 -8.31
CA LYS A 235 -25.05 -25.63 -8.58
C LYS A 235 -26.35 -25.05 -8.03
N SER A 236 -26.29 -24.46 -6.83
CA SER A 236 -27.46 -23.84 -6.20
C SER A 236 -27.87 -22.55 -6.90
N LEU A 237 -26.90 -21.79 -7.39
CA LEU A 237 -27.13 -20.56 -8.15
C LEU A 237 -27.67 -20.86 -9.55
N LYS A 238 -27.05 -21.81 -10.27
CA LYS A 238 -27.39 -22.13 -11.65
C LYS A 238 -28.75 -22.81 -11.79
N LYS A 239 -29.09 -23.71 -10.86
CA LYS A 239 -30.36 -24.48 -10.95
C LYS A 239 -30.56 -25.11 -12.35
N SER A 240 -31.73 -24.85 -12.96
CA SER A 240 -32.13 -25.35 -14.27
C SER A 240 -31.77 -24.45 -15.44
N MET A 241 -31.08 -23.31 -15.18
CA MET A 241 -30.64 -22.41 -16.26
C MET A 241 -29.68 -23.12 -17.21
N THR A 242 -29.75 -22.79 -18.48
CA THR A 242 -28.72 -23.11 -19.46
C THR A 242 -27.44 -22.36 -19.16
N ASP A 243 -26.33 -22.76 -19.77
CA ASP A 243 -25.04 -22.03 -19.59
C ASP A 243 -25.12 -20.61 -20.13
N SER A 244 -25.86 -20.38 -21.20
CA SER A 244 -26.06 -19.05 -21.78
C SER A 244 -26.90 -18.12 -20.88
N GLU A 245 -27.94 -18.65 -20.26
CA GLU A 245 -28.78 -17.91 -19.32
C GLU A 245 -28.01 -17.56 -18.07
N PHE A 246 -27.19 -18.50 -17.53
CA PHE A 246 -26.34 -18.21 -16.38
C PHE A 246 -25.27 -17.18 -16.72
N GLN A 247 -24.66 -17.25 -17.91
CA GLN A 247 -23.70 -16.26 -18.39
C GLN A 247 -24.35 -14.87 -18.49
N ALA A 248 -25.56 -14.76 -19.02
CA ALA A 248 -26.29 -13.49 -19.13
C ALA A 248 -26.61 -12.89 -17.75
N ALA A 249 -27.00 -13.73 -16.77
CA ALA A 249 -27.20 -13.30 -15.39
C ALA A 249 -25.88 -12.82 -14.73
N TYR A 250 -24.80 -13.56 -14.98
CA TYR A 250 -23.47 -13.21 -14.50
C TYR A 250 -23.00 -11.86 -15.08
N ASP A 251 -23.16 -11.63 -16.38
CA ASP A 251 -22.77 -10.38 -17.04
C ASP A 251 -23.61 -9.18 -16.53
N ALA A 252 -24.88 -9.40 -16.23
CA ALA A 252 -25.74 -8.38 -15.64
C ALA A 252 -25.32 -8.07 -14.17
N ALA A 253 -25.05 -9.11 -13.38
CA ALA A 253 -24.55 -8.95 -12.01
C ALA A 253 -23.19 -8.25 -11.96
N ARG A 254 -22.28 -8.53 -12.94
CA ARG A 254 -20.97 -7.84 -13.06
C ARG A 254 -21.10 -6.33 -13.05
N LYS A 255 -22.08 -5.78 -13.79
CA LYS A 255 -22.31 -4.33 -13.86
C LYS A 255 -22.66 -3.70 -12.50
N ILE A 256 -23.26 -4.48 -11.62
CA ILE A 256 -23.60 -4.03 -10.26
C ILE A 256 -22.39 -4.07 -9.34
N ILE A 257 -21.59 -5.14 -9.41
CA ILE A 257 -20.49 -5.34 -8.48
C ILE A 257 -19.18 -4.63 -8.88
N GLU A 258 -18.99 -4.35 -10.18
CA GLU A 258 -17.75 -3.72 -10.67
C GLU A 258 -17.43 -2.37 -9.99
N PRO A 259 -18.37 -1.43 -9.81
CA PRO A 259 -18.11 -0.19 -9.08
C PRO A 259 -17.91 -0.40 -7.56
N LEU A 260 -18.28 -1.58 -7.04
CA LEU A 260 -18.13 -1.94 -5.63
C LEU A 260 -16.85 -2.73 -5.34
N ALA A 261 -16.18 -3.24 -6.36
CA ALA A 261 -15.08 -4.19 -6.23
C ALA A 261 -13.93 -3.73 -5.33
N LYS A 262 -13.64 -2.41 -5.33
CA LYS A 262 -12.55 -1.79 -4.55
C LYS A 262 -13.02 -1.15 -3.25
N LYS A 263 -14.29 -1.24 -2.93
CA LYS A 263 -14.86 -0.76 -1.67
C LYS A 263 -14.55 -1.72 -0.53
N ASP A 264 -14.60 -1.21 0.70
CA ASP A 264 -14.52 -2.08 1.86
C ASP A 264 -15.71 -3.04 1.94
N ARG A 265 -15.59 -4.08 2.76
CA ARG A 265 -16.62 -5.12 2.90
C ARG A 265 -18.00 -4.57 3.22
N THR A 266 -18.09 -3.60 4.11
CA THR A 266 -19.35 -3.01 4.52
C THR A 266 -19.99 -2.22 3.38
N GLU A 267 -19.19 -1.45 2.65
CA GLU A 267 -19.65 -0.70 1.47
C GLU A 267 -20.04 -1.64 0.33
N GLN A 268 -19.32 -2.76 0.11
CA GLN A 268 -19.68 -3.79 -0.85
C GLN A 268 -21.06 -4.38 -0.53
N LEU A 269 -21.29 -4.81 0.70
CA LEU A 269 -22.55 -5.39 1.13
C LEU A 269 -23.73 -4.41 1.02
N LYS A 270 -23.55 -3.17 1.49
CA LYS A 270 -24.54 -2.12 1.36
C LYS A 270 -24.84 -1.76 -0.09
N GLY A 271 -23.80 -1.67 -0.92
CA GLY A 271 -23.95 -1.33 -2.33
C GLY A 271 -24.71 -2.41 -3.11
N ILE A 272 -24.43 -3.69 -2.87
CA ILE A 272 -25.20 -4.81 -3.45
C ILE A 272 -26.67 -4.72 -3.01
N ALA A 273 -26.91 -4.62 -1.69
CA ALA A 273 -28.26 -4.57 -1.15
C ALA A 273 -29.06 -3.39 -1.71
N SER A 274 -28.45 -2.20 -1.79
CA SER A 274 -29.10 -1.02 -2.37
C SER A 274 -29.42 -1.23 -3.86
N ALA A 275 -28.45 -1.67 -4.67
CA ALA A 275 -28.64 -1.84 -6.11
C ALA A 275 -29.75 -2.86 -6.44
N LEU A 276 -29.80 -4.00 -5.72
CA LEU A 276 -30.84 -4.99 -5.92
C LEU A 276 -32.20 -4.48 -5.45
N ARG A 277 -32.25 -3.77 -4.34
CA ARG A 277 -33.49 -3.15 -3.84
C ARG A 277 -34.03 -2.12 -4.83
N ASP A 278 -33.17 -1.25 -5.36
CA ASP A 278 -33.55 -0.24 -6.34
C ASP A 278 -34.16 -0.85 -7.62
N MET A 279 -33.71 -2.04 -8.01
CA MET A 279 -34.32 -2.76 -9.14
C MET A 279 -35.75 -3.21 -8.83
N VAL A 280 -36.04 -3.63 -7.60
CA VAL A 280 -37.39 -4.01 -7.16
C VAL A 280 -38.26 -2.77 -6.97
N ASP A 281 -37.78 -1.77 -6.24
CA ASP A 281 -38.54 -0.56 -5.88
C ASP A 281 -38.86 0.28 -7.14
N SER A 282 -38.01 0.26 -8.16
CA SER A 282 -38.25 0.91 -9.47
C SER A 282 -39.20 0.14 -10.41
N GLY A 283 -39.65 -1.04 -10.01
CA GLY A 283 -40.48 -1.90 -10.85
C GLY A 283 -39.76 -2.63 -11.99
N LYS A 284 -38.43 -2.60 -12.01
CA LYS A 284 -37.63 -3.39 -12.99
C LYS A 284 -37.70 -4.87 -12.70
N VAL A 285 -37.98 -5.26 -11.46
CA VAL A 285 -38.18 -6.65 -11.05
C VAL A 285 -39.53 -6.76 -10.36
N ALA A 286 -40.42 -7.55 -10.98
CA ALA A 286 -41.74 -7.83 -10.44
C ALA A 286 -41.74 -9.10 -9.57
N TYR A 287 -42.40 -9.10 -8.45
CA TYR A 287 -42.55 -10.29 -7.63
C TYR A 287 -43.53 -11.30 -8.29
N THR A 288 -43.10 -12.54 -8.46
CA THR A 288 -43.91 -13.64 -8.94
C THR A 288 -43.42 -14.99 -8.43
N THR A 289 -44.27 -15.98 -8.43
CA THR A 289 -43.91 -17.37 -8.08
C THR A 289 -44.34 -18.37 -9.21
N SER A 290 -44.83 -17.86 -10.34
CA SER A 290 -45.37 -18.65 -11.44
C SER A 290 -44.66 -18.44 -12.78
N GLU A 291 -43.99 -17.32 -12.99
CA GLU A 291 -43.29 -17.02 -14.24
C GLU A 291 -42.00 -17.87 -14.37
N PRO A 292 -41.53 -18.19 -15.59
CA PRO A 292 -40.24 -18.83 -15.80
C PRO A 292 -39.11 -18.03 -15.11
N HIS A 293 -38.14 -18.73 -14.53
CA HIS A 293 -36.97 -18.15 -13.86
C HIS A 293 -37.25 -17.31 -12.59
N TYR A 294 -38.49 -17.33 -12.07
CA TYR A 294 -38.83 -16.55 -10.86
C TYR A 294 -37.94 -16.82 -9.65
N ASN A 295 -37.25 -17.95 -9.62
CA ASN A 295 -36.49 -18.41 -8.46
C ASN A 295 -34.96 -18.56 -8.73
N ASP A 296 -34.45 -17.92 -9.77
CA ASP A 296 -33.03 -17.96 -10.14
C ASP A 296 -32.51 -16.59 -10.56
N PRO A 297 -31.17 -16.41 -10.68
CA PRO A 297 -30.56 -15.13 -11.03
C PRO A 297 -30.94 -14.57 -12.41
N TYR A 298 -31.24 -15.42 -13.40
CA TYR A 298 -31.64 -14.97 -14.72
C TYR A 298 -33.00 -14.26 -14.67
N GLY A 299 -33.95 -14.81 -13.92
CA GLY A 299 -35.22 -14.12 -13.66
C GLY A 299 -35.01 -12.73 -13.10
N PHE A 300 -34.20 -12.62 -12.07
CA PHE A 300 -33.94 -11.33 -11.42
C PHE A 300 -33.24 -10.32 -12.34
N PHE A 301 -32.13 -10.71 -12.95
CA PHE A 301 -31.28 -9.78 -13.68
C PHE A 301 -31.64 -9.53 -15.12
N VAL A 302 -32.32 -10.49 -15.76
CA VAL A 302 -32.59 -10.49 -17.22
C VAL A 302 -34.05 -10.40 -17.52
N SER A 303 -34.88 -11.31 -16.94
CA SER A 303 -36.31 -11.33 -17.22
C SER A 303 -37.14 -10.31 -16.43
N GLY A 304 -36.56 -9.73 -15.37
CA GLY A 304 -37.27 -8.76 -14.53
C GLY A 304 -38.37 -9.40 -13.64
N VAL A 305 -38.19 -10.64 -13.24
CA VAL A 305 -39.14 -11.37 -12.38
C VAL A 305 -38.40 -12.12 -11.26
N ALA A 306 -38.91 -12.09 -10.05
CA ALA A 306 -38.32 -12.84 -8.95
C ALA A 306 -39.30 -13.15 -7.83
N SER A 307 -39.08 -14.27 -7.16
CA SER A 307 -39.58 -14.54 -5.81
C SER A 307 -38.52 -14.20 -4.78
N CYS A 308 -38.80 -14.42 -3.49
CA CYS A 308 -37.78 -14.34 -2.42
C CYS A 308 -36.55 -15.21 -2.74
N ALA A 309 -36.76 -16.42 -3.26
CA ALA A 309 -35.68 -17.32 -3.66
C ALA A 309 -34.86 -16.79 -4.86
N GLY A 310 -35.47 -16.11 -5.82
CA GLY A 310 -34.80 -15.40 -6.91
C GLY A 310 -33.92 -14.26 -6.42
N CYS A 311 -34.45 -13.40 -5.52
CA CYS A 311 -33.73 -12.31 -4.89
C CYS A 311 -32.52 -12.83 -4.10
N THR A 312 -32.70 -13.87 -3.29
CA THR A 312 -31.61 -14.48 -2.51
C THR A 312 -30.47 -14.99 -3.39
N ARG A 313 -30.81 -15.66 -4.50
CA ARG A 313 -29.80 -16.18 -5.44
C ARG A 313 -29.12 -15.07 -6.25
N ALA A 314 -29.84 -14.01 -6.59
CA ALA A 314 -29.25 -12.83 -7.23
C ALA A 314 -28.22 -12.17 -6.28
N THR A 315 -28.58 -12.01 -5.01
CA THR A 315 -27.64 -11.52 -3.97
C THR A 315 -26.43 -12.46 -3.85
N GLY A 316 -26.68 -13.78 -3.76
CA GLY A 316 -25.61 -14.78 -3.65
C GLY A 316 -24.67 -14.78 -4.85
N LEU A 317 -25.16 -14.55 -6.06
CA LEU A 317 -24.32 -14.41 -7.26
C LEU A 317 -23.39 -13.20 -7.13
N CYS A 318 -23.90 -12.04 -6.78
CA CYS A 318 -23.08 -10.83 -6.57
C CYS A 318 -22.01 -11.05 -5.49
N LEU A 319 -22.37 -11.67 -4.37
CA LEU A 319 -21.43 -11.98 -3.30
C LEU A 319 -20.32 -12.93 -3.76
N ASN A 320 -20.69 -14.04 -4.41
CA ASN A 320 -19.71 -15.00 -4.92
C ASN A 320 -18.76 -14.41 -5.96
N MET A 321 -19.27 -13.55 -6.85
CA MET A 321 -18.44 -12.87 -7.85
C MET A 321 -17.40 -11.93 -7.24
N LEU A 322 -17.67 -11.38 -6.04
CA LEU A 322 -16.71 -10.61 -5.25
C LEU A 322 -15.84 -11.47 -4.32
N GLY A 323 -15.96 -12.79 -4.37
CA GLY A 323 -15.26 -13.69 -3.46
C GLY A 323 -15.73 -13.58 -2.00
N ILE A 324 -16.96 -13.09 -1.79
CA ILE A 324 -17.57 -12.97 -0.46
C ILE A 324 -18.24 -14.28 -0.09
N PRO A 325 -17.76 -14.98 0.95
CA PRO A 325 -18.47 -16.16 1.44
C PRO A 325 -19.80 -15.76 2.06
N TYR A 326 -20.82 -16.55 1.79
CA TYR A 326 -22.14 -16.42 2.40
C TYR A 326 -22.76 -17.79 2.65
N GLU A 327 -23.68 -17.85 3.58
CA GLU A 327 -24.48 -19.01 3.90
C GLU A 327 -25.95 -18.72 3.58
N HIS A 328 -26.63 -19.70 3.01
CA HIS A 328 -28.05 -19.61 2.70
C HIS A 328 -28.84 -20.16 3.90
N VAL A 329 -29.47 -19.28 4.65
CA VAL A 329 -30.26 -19.65 5.82
C VAL A 329 -31.75 -19.66 5.48
N ASN A 330 -32.43 -20.78 5.72
CA ASN A 330 -33.88 -20.89 5.67
C ASN A 330 -34.43 -20.81 7.09
N GLU A 331 -35.03 -19.70 7.47
CA GLU A 331 -35.61 -19.53 8.80
C GLU A 331 -36.82 -20.45 9.07
N ASN A 332 -37.57 -20.76 8.02
CA ASN A 332 -38.60 -21.77 8.10
C ASN A 332 -38.52 -22.69 6.89
N GLN A 333 -38.74 -23.97 7.09
CA GLN A 333 -38.60 -25.02 6.07
C GLN A 333 -39.52 -24.86 4.87
N TYR A 334 -40.44 -23.88 4.83
CA TYR A 334 -41.58 -23.93 3.89
C TYR A 334 -41.86 -22.69 3.05
N THR A 335 -41.48 -21.44 3.42
CA THR A 335 -42.04 -20.29 2.69
C THR A 335 -41.10 -19.09 2.46
N HIS A 336 -40.00 -18.91 3.17
CA HIS A 336 -39.08 -17.77 2.96
C HIS A 336 -37.63 -18.21 2.91
N GLN A 337 -36.91 -17.68 1.96
CA GLN A 337 -35.45 -17.80 1.79
C GLN A 337 -34.83 -16.45 1.99
#